data_f4b0c430d3257dd995c2f772ef595a57
#
_entry.id   f4b0c430d3257dd995c2f772ef595a57
#
_cell.length_a   1.000
_cell.length_b   1.000
_cell.length_c   1.000
_cell.angle_alpha   90.00
_cell.angle_beta   90.00
_cell.angle_gamma   90.00
#
_symmetry.space_group_name_H-M   'P 1'
#
loop_
_entity.id
_entity.type
_entity.pdbx_description
1 polymer ?
#
loop_
_entity_poly.entity_id
_entity_poly.type
_entity_poly.pdbx_seq_one_letter_code
_entity_poly.pdbx_strand_id
1 'polypeptide(L)'
;MDSVPMVVITGQVPRSVIGTDAFQESDIVGITMPIVKQSYLLQSCEDMTRTFREAFYIANSGRPGPVLIDIPSDLAGSEMVFEYPADVHIPSYKPTVKGNVRQIRQAVDMIKEAKRPIL
;
A
#
# COMPACT_ATOMS: atom_id res chain seq x y z
N MET A 1 2.15 -16.09 -1.58
CA MET A 1 1.14 -15.19 -0.95
C MET A 1 1.31 -15.14 0.57
N ASP A 2 2.53 -14.82 1.02
CA ASP A 2 2.97 -15.05 2.41
C ASP A 2 2.71 -13.87 3.34
N SER A 3 1.94 -12.87 2.86
CA SER A 3 1.57 -11.67 3.63
C SER A 3 2.79 -10.91 4.20
N VAL A 4 3.86 -10.84 3.40
CA VAL A 4 5.09 -10.12 3.79
C VAL A 4 4.86 -8.61 3.66
N PRO A 5 5.01 -7.83 4.73
CA PRO A 5 4.99 -6.37 4.63
C PRO A 5 6.24 -5.89 3.89
N MET A 6 6.04 -5.14 2.82
CA MET A 6 7.13 -4.65 1.96
C MET A 6 6.78 -3.26 1.43
N VAL A 7 7.74 -2.36 1.45
CA VAL A 7 7.66 -1.10 0.70
C VAL A 7 8.66 -1.18 -0.44
N VAL A 8 8.15 -1.11 -1.66
CA VAL A 8 8.93 -1.17 -2.90
C VAL A 8 9.07 0.25 -3.43
N ILE A 9 10.29 0.67 -3.73
CA ILE A 9 10.59 1.99 -4.28
C ILE A 9 11.05 1.78 -5.72
N THR A 10 10.41 2.49 -6.66
CA THR A 10 10.78 2.50 -8.08
C THR A 10 11.14 3.91 -8.52
N GLY A 11 11.94 4.02 -9.56
CA GLY A 11 12.27 5.29 -10.19
C GLY A 11 11.43 5.49 -11.46
N GLN A 12 11.01 6.72 -11.69
CA GLN A 12 10.21 7.13 -12.83
C GLN A 12 10.93 8.24 -13.62
N VAL A 13 10.57 8.43 -14.87
CA VAL A 13 11.00 9.58 -15.67
C VAL A 13 10.58 10.90 -14.99
N PRO A 14 11.18 12.06 -15.34
CA PRO A 14 10.76 13.35 -14.79
C PRO A 14 9.27 13.59 -15.00
N ARG A 15 8.61 14.24 -14.03
CA ARG A 15 7.16 14.53 -14.06
C ARG A 15 6.68 15.21 -15.35
N SER A 16 7.53 16.04 -15.94
CA SER A 16 7.21 16.78 -17.16
C SER A 16 6.98 15.91 -18.40
N VAL A 17 7.43 14.66 -18.38
CA VAL A 17 7.32 13.74 -19.52
C VAL A 17 6.51 12.47 -19.21
N ILE A 18 5.99 12.35 -18.00
CA ILE A 18 5.10 11.23 -17.63
C ILE A 18 3.83 11.29 -18.51
N GLY A 19 3.46 10.16 -19.11
CA GLY A 19 2.31 10.04 -20.00
C GLY A 19 2.57 10.44 -21.45
N THR A 20 3.83 10.61 -21.83
CA THR A 20 4.21 10.96 -23.22
C THR A 20 4.89 9.82 -23.98
N ASP A 21 4.91 8.61 -23.45
CA ASP A 21 5.71 7.47 -23.95
C ASP A 21 7.20 7.81 -24.08
N ALA A 22 7.73 8.53 -23.08
CA ALA A 22 9.13 8.92 -23.03
C ALA A 22 10.05 7.70 -22.93
N PHE A 23 11.29 7.86 -23.38
CA PHE A 23 12.29 6.80 -23.24
C PHE A 23 12.45 6.36 -21.77
N GLN A 24 12.34 5.06 -21.54
CA GLN A 24 12.35 4.42 -20.21
C GLN A 24 11.15 4.73 -19.29
N GLU A 25 10.09 5.34 -19.82
CA GLU A 25 8.84 5.45 -19.10
C GLU A 25 8.15 4.08 -18.98
N SER A 26 7.63 3.78 -17.81
CA SER A 26 6.80 2.60 -17.55
C SER A 26 5.65 2.96 -16.64
N ASP A 27 4.44 2.50 -16.95
CA ASP A 27 3.31 2.58 -16.02
C ASP A 27 3.44 1.51 -14.92
N ILE A 28 4.43 1.69 -14.05
CA ILE A 28 4.70 0.73 -12.97
C ILE A 28 3.54 0.66 -11.97
N VAL A 29 2.82 1.75 -11.79
CA VAL A 29 1.62 1.80 -10.93
C VAL A 29 0.53 0.90 -11.52
N GLY A 30 0.22 1.01 -12.80
CA GLY A 30 -0.76 0.16 -13.48
C GLY A 30 -0.34 -1.32 -13.49
N ILE A 31 0.93 -1.61 -13.76
CA ILE A 31 1.46 -2.99 -13.77
C ILE A 31 1.35 -3.63 -12.39
N THR A 32 1.60 -2.89 -11.32
CA THR A 32 1.64 -3.44 -9.96
C THR A 32 0.31 -3.38 -9.23
N MET A 33 -0.66 -2.61 -9.69
CA MET A 33 -1.97 -2.44 -9.05
C MET A 33 -2.64 -3.76 -8.62
N PRO A 34 -2.65 -4.84 -9.42
CA PRO A 34 -3.30 -6.09 -9.03
C PRO A 34 -2.55 -6.89 -7.96
N ILE A 35 -1.31 -6.54 -7.64
CA ILE A 35 -0.45 -7.31 -6.73
C ILE A 35 0.01 -6.56 -5.49
N VAL A 36 -0.25 -5.26 -5.38
CA VAL A 36 0.09 -4.43 -4.22
C VAL A 36 -1.15 -4.01 -3.44
N LYS A 37 -0.99 -3.65 -2.18
CA LYS A 37 -2.09 -3.10 -1.36
C LYS A 37 -2.40 -1.66 -1.73
N GLN A 38 -1.37 -0.90 -2.08
CA GLN A 38 -1.43 0.50 -2.50
C GLN A 38 -0.23 0.83 -3.36
N SER A 39 -0.40 1.71 -4.33
CA SER A 39 0.68 2.32 -5.09
C SER A 39 0.56 3.84 -5.04
N TYR A 40 1.70 4.50 -4.97
CA TYR A 40 1.83 5.95 -4.97
C TYR A 40 2.75 6.37 -6.11
N LEU A 41 2.34 7.35 -6.89
CA LEU A 41 3.23 8.12 -7.76
C LEU A 41 3.42 9.48 -7.11
N LEU A 42 4.63 9.80 -6.65
CA LEU A 42 4.92 11.07 -5.99
C LEU A 42 4.74 12.25 -6.95
N GLN A 43 4.02 13.26 -6.49
CA GLN A 43 3.76 14.48 -7.26
C GLN A 43 4.57 15.68 -6.76
N SER A 44 4.96 15.68 -5.48
CA SER A 44 5.72 16.76 -4.86
C SER A 44 6.65 16.26 -3.76
N CYS A 45 7.66 17.05 -3.42
CA CYS A 45 8.56 16.75 -2.30
C CYS A 45 7.84 16.85 -0.96
N GLU A 46 6.89 17.76 -0.83
CA GLU A 46 6.11 17.97 0.41
C GLU A 46 5.29 16.72 0.77
N ASP A 47 4.87 15.95 -0.23
CA ASP A 47 4.13 14.71 -0.02
C ASP A 47 5.01 13.53 0.39
N MET A 48 6.30 13.61 0.18
CA MET A 48 7.23 12.48 0.32
C MET A 48 7.15 11.85 1.71
N THR A 49 7.36 12.63 2.77
CA THR A 49 7.41 12.11 4.14
C THR A 49 6.07 11.51 4.56
N ARG A 50 4.94 12.13 4.17
CA ARG A 50 3.60 11.61 4.39
C ARG A 50 3.41 10.28 3.66
N THR A 51 3.76 10.22 2.39
CA THR A 51 3.62 9.02 1.56
C THR A 51 4.42 7.84 2.11
N PHE A 52 5.67 8.05 2.52
CA PHE A 52 6.46 7.01 3.16
C PHE A 52 5.83 6.53 4.47
N ARG A 53 5.35 7.45 5.31
CA ARG A 53 4.68 7.10 6.56
C ARG A 53 3.43 6.26 6.33
N GLU A 54 2.60 6.65 5.37
CA GLU A 54 1.40 5.91 4.97
C GLU A 54 1.75 4.53 4.39
N ALA A 55 2.77 4.45 3.53
CA ALA A 55 3.19 3.20 2.91
C ALA A 55 3.60 2.15 3.94
N PHE A 56 4.44 2.51 4.91
CA PHE A 56 4.81 1.59 6.00
C PHE A 56 3.62 1.21 6.87
N TYR A 57 2.71 2.13 7.15
CA TYR A 57 1.49 1.83 7.89
C TYR A 57 0.60 0.84 7.14
N ILE A 58 0.32 1.07 5.86
CA ILE A 58 -0.52 0.19 5.03
C ILE A 58 0.13 -1.19 4.87
N ALA A 59 1.45 -1.23 4.62
CA ALA A 59 2.16 -2.50 4.46
C ALA A 59 2.01 -3.42 5.68
N ASN A 60 2.01 -2.86 6.89
CA ASN A 60 1.96 -3.61 8.15
C ASN A 60 0.55 -3.81 8.74
N SER A 61 -0.45 -3.04 8.32
CA SER A 61 -1.78 -3.07 8.94
C SER A 61 -2.76 -3.97 8.19
N GLY A 62 -3.80 -4.46 8.86
CA GLY A 62 -4.73 -5.44 8.31
C GLY A 62 -4.00 -6.73 7.92
N ARG A 63 -4.26 -7.27 6.71
CA ARG A 63 -3.43 -8.32 6.16
C ARG A 63 -2.14 -7.68 5.60
N PRO A 64 -0.96 -8.00 6.10
CA PRO A 64 0.29 -7.43 5.60
C PRO A 64 0.52 -7.73 4.11
N GLY A 65 1.20 -6.83 3.42
CA GLY A 65 1.46 -6.99 1.99
C GLY A 65 2.23 -5.82 1.40
N PRO A 66 2.61 -5.90 0.12
CA PRO A 66 3.46 -4.91 -0.53
C PRO A 66 2.73 -3.59 -0.79
N VAL A 67 3.47 -2.51 -0.70
CA VAL A 67 3.09 -1.15 -1.13
C VAL A 67 4.18 -0.62 -2.03
N LEU A 68 3.82 0.07 -3.10
CA LEU A 68 4.76 0.66 -4.06
C LEU A 68 4.78 2.17 -3.96
N ILE A 69 5.97 2.75 -4.04
CA ILE A 69 6.19 4.20 -4.17
C ILE A 69 7.04 4.42 -5.42
N ASP A 70 6.47 5.06 -6.42
CA ASP A 70 7.16 5.44 -7.65
C ASP A 70 7.62 6.89 -7.56
N ILE A 71 8.93 7.12 -7.73
CA ILE A 71 9.56 8.41 -7.49
C ILE A 71 10.10 8.98 -8.79
N PRO A 72 9.50 10.06 -9.32
CA PRO A 72 10.05 10.79 -10.46
C PRO A 72 11.47 11.28 -10.20
N SER A 73 12.34 11.18 -11.21
CA SER A 73 13.76 11.49 -11.10
C SER A 73 14.06 12.94 -10.72
N ASP A 74 13.19 13.88 -11.13
CA ASP A 74 13.29 15.29 -10.74
C ASP A 74 13.00 15.50 -9.25
N LEU A 75 12.11 14.69 -8.65
CA LEU A 75 11.86 14.72 -7.21
C LEU A 75 12.97 14.01 -6.41
N ALA A 76 13.50 12.91 -6.95
CA ALA A 76 14.58 12.17 -6.29
C ALA A 76 15.86 13.00 -6.11
N GLY A 77 16.09 13.98 -7.01
CA GLY A 77 17.22 14.91 -6.95
C GLY A 77 16.95 16.23 -6.20
N SER A 78 15.75 16.42 -5.68
CA SER A 78 15.36 17.68 -5.04
C SER A 78 15.71 17.71 -3.56
N GLU A 79 15.98 18.92 -3.04
CA GLU A 79 16.14 19.16 -1.61
C GLU A 79 14.77 19.45 -0.96
N MET A 80 14.59 18.98 0.25
CA MET A 80 13.36 19.24 1.04
C MET A 80 13.68 19.42 2.52
N VAL A 81 12.83 20.15 3.20
CA VAL A 81 12.84 20.18 4.67
C VAL A 81 12.19 18.88 5.17
N PHE A 82 12.97 18.08 5.88
CA PHE A 82 12.46 16.82 6.41
C PHE A 82 11.59 17.06 7.64
N GLU A 83 10.31 16.69 7.53
CA GLU A 83 9.37 16.67 8.64
C GLU A 83 8.57 15.37 8.58
N TYR A 84 8.81 14.49 9.56
CA TYR A 84 8.15 13.19 9.59
C TYR A 84 6.83 13.25 10.35
N PRO A 85 5.69 12.91 9.74
CA PRO A 85 4.40 13.01 10.38
C PRO A 85 4.30 12.11 11.63
N ALA A 86 3.84 12.65 12.76
CA ALA A 86 3.63 11.88 13.98
C ALA A 86 2.51 10.84 13.81
N ASP A 87 1.43 11.20 13.11
CA ASP A 87 0.24 10.39 12.92
C ASP A 87 -0.02 10.06 11.45
N VAL A 88 -0.69 8.93 11.22
CA VAL A 88 -1.19 8.52 9.91
C VAL A 88 -2.69 8.69 9.87
N HIS A 89 -3.17 9.52 8.94
CA HIS A 89 -4.60 9.73 8.71
C HIS A 89 -4.98 9.39 7.27
N ILE A 90 -5.53 8.19 7.06
CA ILE A 90 -6.01 7.74 5.75
C ILE A 90 -7.52 7.49 5.89
N PRO A 91 -8.38 8.44 5.48
CA PRO A 91 -9.83 8.38 5.74
C PRO A 91 -10.51 7.12 5.19
N SER A 92 -10.07 6.64 4.03
CA SER A 92 -10.64 5.47 3.35
C SER A 92 -10.06 4.13 3.81
N TYR A 93 -8.96 4.12 4.57
CA TYR A 93 -8.28 2.90 5.00
C TYR A 93 -8.57 2.58 6.46
N LYS A 94 -9.50 1.65 6.68
CA LYS A 94 -9.94 1.21 8.02
C LYS A 94 -9.86 -0.31 8.10
N PRO A 95 -8.67 -0.88 8.33
CA PRO A 95 -8.50 -2.33 8.41
C PRO A 95 -9.30 -2.91 9.57
N THR A 96 -10.06 -3.98 9.30
CA THR A 96 -10.81 -4.69 10.32
C THR A 96 -9.86 -5.59 11.11
N VAL A 97 -9.71 -5.33 12.41
CA VAL A 97 -8.83 -6.09 13.32
C VAL A 97 -9.60 -6.98 14.29
N LYS A 98 -10.93 -6.92 14.29
CA LYS A 98 -11.79 -7.74 15.16
C LYS A 98 -12.84 -8.46 14.32
N GLY A 99 -13.00 -9.76 14.56
CA GLY A 99 -14.03 -10.56 13.93
C GLY A 99 -15.43 -10.19 14.44
N ASN A 100 -16.43 -10.44 13.60
CA ASN A 100 -17.85 -10.29 14.00
C ASN A 100 -18.25 -11.45 14.92
N VAL A 101 -18.56 -11.15 16.18
CA VAL A 101 -18.88 -12.16 17.22
C VAL A 101 -20.07 -13.05 16.83
N ARG A 102 -21.08 -12.49 16.14
CA ARG A 102 -22.25 -13.27 15.67
C ARG A 102 -21.84 -14.29 14.61
N GLN A 103 -21.04 -13.89 13.64
CA GLN A 103 -20.53 -14.78 12.60
C GLN A 103 -19.58 -15.85 13.16
N ILE A 104 -18.74 -15.48 14.14
CA ILE A 104 -17.88 -16.44 14.82
C ILE A 104 -18.73 -17.51 15.53
N ARG A 105 -19.79 -17.12 16.25
CA ARG A 105 -20.70 -18.07 16.91
C ARG A 105 -21.37 -19.00 15.90
N GLN A 106 -21.90 -18.46 14.80
CA GLN A 106 -22.50 -19.27 13.73
C GLN A 106 -21.50 -20.28 13.17
N ALA A 107 -20.25 -19.86 12.89
CA ALA A 107 -19.22 -20.78 12.41
C ALA A 107 -18.92 -21.89 13.41
N VAL A 108 -18.82 -21.56 14.71
CA VAL A 108 -18.60 -22.54 15.78
C VAL A 108 -19.76 -23.55 15.85
N ASP A 109 -21.01 -23.10 15.73
CA ASP A 109 -22.17 -23.97 15.78
C ASP A 109 -22.19 -24.91 14.54
N MET A 110 -21.90 -24.38 13.35
CA MET A 110 -21.75 -25.20 12.14
C MET A 110 -20.65 -26.27 12.27
N ILE A 111 -19.50 -25.92 12.86
CA ILE A 111 -18.42 -26.87 13.10
C ILE A 111 -18.84 -27.98 14.06
N LYS A 112 -19.56 -27.63 15.14
CA LYS A 112 -20.05 -28.61 16.13
C LYS A 112 -21.07 -29.59 15.55
N GLU A 113 -21.92 -29.14 14.62
CA GLU A 113 -22.95 -29.95 13.99
C GLU A 113 -22.39 -30.78 12.82
N ALA A 114 -21.23 -30.42 12.29
CA ALA A 114 -20.66 -31.10 11.14
C ALA A 114 -20.14 -32.49 11.49
N LYS A 115 -20.55 -33.50 10.72
CA LYS A 115 -20.02 -34.87 10.89
C LYS A 115 -18.62 -35.05 10.25
N ARG A 116 -18.27 -34.22 9.27
CA ARG A 116 -17.00 -34.29 8.53
C ARG A 116 -16.56 -32.85 8.16
N PRO A 117 -16.12 -32.02 9.14
CA PRO A 117 -15.68 -30.67 8.86
C PRO A 117 -14.36 -30.69 8.07
N ILE A 118 -14.26 -29.77 7.11
CA ILE A 118 -13.00 -29.45 6.39
C ILE A 118 -12.67 -28.01 6.77
N LEU A 119 -11.46 -27.78 7.29
CA LEU A 119 -10.93 -26.46 7.71
C LEU A 119 -9.79 -26.04 6.80
#